data_089f7143c7f46febb635b91897f70f73
#
_entry.id   089f7143c7f46febb635b91897f70f73
#
_cell.length_a   1.000
_cell.length_b   1.000
_cell.length_c   1.000
_cell.angle_alpha   90.00
_cell.angle_beta   90.00
_cell.angle_gamma   90.00
#
_symmetry.space_group_name_H-M   'P 1'
#
loop_
_entity.id
_entity.type
_entity.pdbx_description
1 polymer ?
#
loop_
_entity_poly.entity_id
_entity_poly.type
_entity_poly.pdbx_seq_one_letter_code
_entity_poly.pdbx_strand_id
1 'polypeptide(L)'
;MLGYRNLVCGCVPHAWGAFAPAKGSLNNMKAIIPAAGLGTRFLPGTKCTPKEMLPVLDKPVIQYVVEEALEPEEVDDAIIVTSPGKPELLNYFQPDRSLENLLRERGKNAYADAVAHAGGMPVDFRYQYEPKGLGHAIRSAADAVAGE
;
A
#
# COMPACT_ATOMS: atom_id res chain seq x y z
N MET A 1 -44.47 -14.24 1.55
CA MET A 1 -43.88 -13.71 0.29
C MET A 1 -42.78 -12.74 0.64
N LEU A 2 -41.56 -13.21 0.73
CA LEU A 2 -40.37 -12.38 1.04
C LEU A 2 -39.68 -12.06 -0.31
N GLY A 3 -39.72 -10.78 -0.68
CA GLY A 3 -39.08 -10.28 -1.88
C GLY A 3 -37.53 -10.23 -1.72
N TYR A 4 -36.83 -11.01 -2.50
CA TYR A 4 -35.40 -10.87 -2.71
C TYR A 4 -35.14 -9.56 -3.49
N ARG A 5 -34.58 -8.57 -2.82
CA ARG A 5 -34.01 -7.40 -3.49
C ARG A 5 -32.68 -7.79 -4.09
N ASN A 6 -32.62 -7.72 -5.43
CA ASN A 6 -31.41 -7.86 -6.20
C ASN A 6 -30.31 -6.93 -5.67
N LEU A 7 -29.21 -7.49 -5.12
CA LEU A 7 -27.95 -6.79 -5.00
C LEU A 7 -27.36 -6.68 -6.42
N VAL A 8 -27.62 -5.56 -7.06
CA VAL A 8 -26.84 -5.14 -8.21
C VAL A 8 -25.50 -4.73 -7.66
N CYS A 9 -24.48 -5.54 -7.94
CA CYS A 9 -23.08 -5.14 -7.75
C CYS A 9 -22.83 -3.97 -8.70
N GLY A 10 -23.07 -2.74 -8.21
CA GLY A 10 -22.72 -1.53 -8.90
C GLY A 10 -21.21 -1.39 -8.84
N CYS A 11 -20.51 -1.72 -9.93
CA CYS A 11 -19.18 -1.19 -10.18
C CYS A 11 -19.30 0.33 -10.21
N VAL A 12 -19.07 0.97 -9.09
CA VAL A 12 -18.91 2.41 -9.02
C VAL A 12 -17.59 2.68 -9.74
N PRO A 13 -17.56 3.46 -10.82
CA PRO A 13 -16.28 3.94 -11.34
C PRO A 13 -15.69 4.80 -10.23
N HIS A 14 -14.60 4.32 -9.62
CA HIS A 14 -13.81 5.13 -8.70
C HIS A 14 -13.36 6.36 -9.47
N ALA A 15 -14.05 7.47 -9.21
CA ALA A 15 -13.57 8.78 -9.59
C ALA A 15 -12.28 8.98 -8.81
N TRP A 16 -11.15 8.86 -9.51
CA TRP A 16 -9.80 9.19 -9.04
C TRP A 16 -9.76 10.70 -8.78
N GLY A 17 -10.46 11.12 -7.74
CA GLY A 17 -10.56 12.51 -7.32
C GLY A 17 -9.40 12.86 -6.40
N ALA A 18 -8.91 14.06 -6.60
CA ALA A 18 -7.84 14.74 -5.89
C ALA A 18 -7.64 14.25 -4.45
N PHE A 19 -6.40 13.86 -4.14
CA PHE A 19 -5.92 13.59 -2.79
C PHE A 19 -6.39 14.70 -1.84
N ALA A 20 -7.28 14.37 -0.92
CA ALA A 20 -7.71 15.29 0.12
C ALA A 20 -6.50 15.61 1.01
N PRO A 21 -6.30 16.88 1.43
CA PRO A 21 -5.24 17.22 2.36
C PRO A 21 -5.41 16.43 3.65
N ALA A 22 -4.28 16.12 4.29
CA ALA A 22 -4.18 15.35 5.52
C ALA A 22 -5.35 15.64 6.47
N LYS A 23 -6.12 14.61 6.79
CA LYS A 23 -7.18 14.68 7.78
C LYS A 23 -6.51 14.98 9.13
N GLY A 24 -6.78 16.12 9.71
CA GLY A 24 -6.40 16.42 11.08
C GLY A 24 -7.26 15.59 12.02
N SER A 25 -6.91 14.33 12.21
CA SER A 25 -7.54 13.45 13.19
C SER A 25 -6.91 13.69 14.57
N LEU A 26 -7.75 13.82 15.59
CA LEU A 26 -7.32 13.83 17.00
C LEU A 26 -6.86 12.44 17.48
N ASN A 27 -7.04 11.40 16.66
CA ASN A 27 -6.62 10.04 16.90
C ASN A 27 -5.58 9.66 15.84
N ASN A 28 -4.31 9.91 16.14
CA ASN A 28 -3.17 9.56 15.28
C ASN A 28 -2.93 8.04 15.28
N MET A 29 -3.85 7.26 14.67
CA MET A 29 -3.66 5.82 14.52
C MET A 29 -2.84 5.50 13.29
N LYS A 30 -1.91 4.54 13.44
CA LYS A 30 -1.06 4.05 12.36
C LYS A 30 -1.28 2.55 12.16
N ALA A 31 -1.48 2.14 10.92
CA ALA A 31 -1.57 0.73 10.58
C ALA A 31 -0.17 0.12 10.40
N ILE A 32 0.13 -0.98 11.06
CA ILE A 32 1.40 -1.70 10.88
C ILE A 32 1.18 -2.89 9.95
N ILE A 33 1.89 -2.92 8.81
CA ILE A 33 1.79 -3.96 7.78
C ILE A 33 3.09 -4.77 7.73
N PRO A 34 3.14 -5.98 8.31
CA PRO A 34 4.31 -6.85 8.27
C PRO A 34 4.53 -7.44 6.87
N ALA A 35 5.62 -7.06 6.20
CA ALA A 35 5.98 -7.47 4.85
C ALA A 35 7.44 -8.01 4.72
N ALA A 36 8.11 -8.31 5.85
CA ALA A 36 9.51 -8.75 5.87
C ALA A 36 9.72 -10.25 5.53
N GLY A 37 8.65 -11.04 5.42
CA GLY A 37 8.72 -12.48 5.18
C GLY A 37 9.32 -12.84 3.81
N LEU A 38 10.08 -13.96 3.75
CA LEU A 38 10.82 -14.38 2.55
C LEU A 38 9.96 -14.93 1.39
N GLY A 39 8.67 -15.19 1.61
CA GLY A 39 7.78 -15.67 0.53
C GLY A 39 8.10 -17.05 -0.01
N THR A 40 8.71 -17.94 0.79
CA THR A 40 9.22 -19.25 0.35
C THR A 40 8.17 -20.17 -0.26
N ARG A 41 6.90 -20.01 0.11
CA ARG A 41 5.78 -20.83 -0.43
C ARG A 41 5.51 -20.54 -1.91
N PHE A 42 5.96 -19.42 -2.43
CA PHE A 42 5.76 -18.99 -3.81
C PHE A 42 7.01 -19.14 -4.69
N LEU A 43 8.06 -19.78 -4.15
CA LEU A 43 9.25 -20.07 -4.95
C LEU A 43 8.92 -21.09 -6.06
N PRO A 44 9.55 -20.96 -7.26
CA PRO A 44 10.59 -19.98 -7.61
C PRO A 44 10.06 -18.61 -8.06
N GLY A 45 8.75 -18.39 -8.16
CA GLY A 45 8.17 -17.13 -8.65
C GLY A 45 8.58 -15.88 -7.84
N THR A 46 8.82 -16.04 -6.54
CA THR A 46 9.25 -14.96 -5.65
C THR A 46 10.77 -14.81 -5.50
N LYS A 47 11.53 -15.47 -6.37
CA LYS A 47 13.00 -15.39 -6.33
C LYS A 47 13.53 -13.97 -6.60
N CYS A 48 12.90 -13.26 -7.54
CA CYS A 48 13.31 -11.92 -7.97
C CYS A 48 12.26 -10.85 -7.67
N THR A 49 11.09 -11.23 -7.18
CA THR A 49 9.98 -10.31 -6.89
C THR A 49 9.40 -10.65 -5.54
N PRO A 50 9.35 -9.73 -4.58
CA PRO A 50 8.68 -9.95 -3.31
C PRO A 50 7.24 -10.41 -3.52
N LYS A 51 6.75 -11.35 -2.71
CA LYS A 51 5.37 -11.87 -2.84
C LYS A 51 4.32 -10.77 -2.74
N GLU A 52 4.63 -9.74 -1.98
CA GLU A 52 3.80 -8.55 -1.77
C GLU A 52 3.66 -7.70 -3.04
N MET A 53 4.63 -7.83 -3.97
CA MET A 53 4.65 -7.14 -5.25
C MET A 53 4.03 -7.96 -6.40
N LEU A 54 3.53 -9.16 -6.12
CA LEU A 54 2.80 -9.94 -7.14
C LEU A 54 1.53 -9.18 -7.53
N PRO A 55 1.29 -9.00 -8.85
CA PRO A 55 0.13 -8.25 -9.32
C PRO A 55 -1.16 -9.06 -9.14
N VAL A 56 -2.20 -8.38 -8.71
CA VAL A 56 -3.58 -8.86 -8.75
C VAL A 56 -4.34 -7.87 -9.61
N LEU A 57 -4.72 -8.28 -10.82
CA LEU A 57 -5.24 -7.41 -11.88
C LEU A 57 -4.20 -6.34 -12.28
N ASP A 58 -4.40 -5.10 -11.87
CA ASP A 58 -3.61 -3.93 -12.25
C ASP A 58 -2.72 -3.36 -11.14
N LYS A 59 -2.84 -3.88 -9.90
CA LYS A 59 -2.10 -3.41 -8.73
C LYS A 59 -1.40 -4.57 -8.01
N PRO A 60 -0.25 -4.33 -7.34
CA PRO A 60 0.35 -5.34 -6.48
C PRO A 60 -0.47 -5.56 -5.20
N VAL A 61 -0.39 -6.76 -4.63
CA VAL A 61 -1.08 -7.14 -3.39
C VAL A 61 -0.88 -6.11 -2.28
N ILE A 62 0.33 -5.58 -2.14
CA ILE A 62 0.65 -4.63 -1.07
C ILE A 62 -0.17 -3.34 -1.17
N GLN A 63 -0.50 -2.87 -2.38
CA GLN A 63 -1.31 -1.67 -2.55
C GLN A 63 -2.73 -1.87 -2.03
N TYR A 64 -3.35 -3.03 -2.34
CA TYR A 64 -4.68 -3.36 -1.80
C TYR A 64 -4.68 -3.37 -0.28
N VAL A 65 -3.64 -3.96 0.33
CA VAL A 65 -3.52 -4.02 1.79
C VAL A 65 -3.36 -2.62 2.40
N VAL A 66 -2.60 -1.74 1.76
CA VAL A 66 -2.42 -0.34 2.22
C VAL A 66 -3.72 0.44 2.04
N GLU A 67 -4.40 0.32 0.89
CA GLU A 67 -5.69 0.97 0.64
C GLU A 67 -6.73 0.57 1.69
N GLU A 68 -6.86 -0.74 1.98
CA GLU A 68 -7.77 -1.27 3.00
C GLU A 68 -7.39 -0.79 4.40
N ALA A 69 -6.11 -0.75 4.73
CA ALA A 69 -5.63 -0.29 6.03
C ALA A 69 -5.88 1.20 6.27
N LEU A 70 -5.92 2.02 5.22
CA LEU A 70 -6.18 3.46 5.26
C LEU A 70 -7.66 3.81 5.07
N GLU A 71 -8.55 2.82 4.86
CA GLU A 71 -9.99 3.06 4.68
C GLU A 71 -10.67 3.64 5.94
N PRO A 72 -10.36 3.16 7.19
CA PRO A 72 -10.92 3.76 8.39
C PRO A 72 -10.47 5.21 8.58
N GLU A 73 -11.42 6.10 8.96
CA GLU A 73 -11.13 7.53 9.14
C GLU A 73 -10.13 7.83 10.27
N GLU A 74 -9.96 6.89 11.19
CA GLU A 74 -9.06 6.99 12.34
C GLU A 74 -7.60 6.67 11.99
N VAL A 75 -7.33 6.07 10.81
CA VAL A 75 -5.99 5.68 10.38
C VAL A 75 -5.43 6.72 9.42
N ASP A 76 -4.38 7.41 9.85
CA ASP A 76 -3.74 8.48 9.06
C ASP A 76 -2.60 7.97 8.19
N ASP A 77 -1.81 6.99 8.69
CA ASP A 77 -0.61 6.48 8.04
C ASP A 77 -0.54 4.95 8.10
N ALA A 78 0.13 4.35 7.11
CA ALA A 78 0.52 2.96 7.12
C ALA A 78 2.05 2.81 7.28
N ILE A 79 2.48 1.88 8.15
CA ILE A 79 3.89 1.55 8.34
C ILE A 79 4.15 0.16 7.79
N ILE A 80 4.89 0.07 6.69
CA ILE A 80 5.29 -1.21 6.12
C ILE A 80 6.60 -1.67 6.77
N VAL A 81 6.56 -2.80 7.48
CA VAL A 81 7.76 -3.43 8.02
C VAL A 81 8.30 -4.41 7.01
N THR A 82 9.40 -4.05 6.35
CA THR A 82 10.04 -4.84 5.30
C THR A 82 11.43 -5.34 5.71
N SER A 83 12.11 -6.06 4.81
CA SER A 83 13.52 -6.43 4.97
C SER A 83 14.41 -5.63 4.01
N PRO A 84 15.71 -5.42 4.32
CA PRO A 84 16.61 -4.68 3.44
C PRO A 84 16.74 -5.25 2.02
N GLY A 85 16.43 -6.54 1.85
CA GLY A 85 16.47 -7.22 0.54
C GLY A 85 15.25 -7.00 -0.36
N LYS A 86 14.35 -6.07 -0.04
CA LYS A 86 13.12 -5.81 -0.79
C LYS A 86 12.99 -4.33 -1.17
N PRO A 87 13.92 -3.76 -1.96
CA PRO A 87 13.85 -2.35 -2.35
C PRO A 87 12.62 -2.03 -3.22
N GLU A 88 12.03 -3.04 -3.89
CA GLU A 88 10.87 -2.88 -4.77
C GLU A 88 9.65 -2.31 -4.03
N LEU A 89 9.49 -2.69 -2.75
CA LEU A 89 8.40 -2.17 -1.91
C LEU A 89 8.53 -0.66 -1.69
N LEU A 90 9.75 -0.19 -1.39
CA LEU A 90 10.01 1.23 -1.20
C LEU A 90 9.81 2.00 -2.51
N ASN A 91 10.42 1.49 -3.59
CA ASN A 91 10.36 2.13 -4.90
C ASN A 91 8.93 2.28 -5.40
N TYR A 92 8.05 1.33 -5.08
CA TYR A 92 6.66 1.34 -5.52
C TYR A 92 5.86 2.52 -4.93
N PHE A 93 6.09 2.84 -3.67
CA PHE A 93 5.39 3.94 -2.97
C PHE A 93 6.14 5.28 -3.04
N GLN A 94 7.23 5.36 -3.80
CA GLN A 94 7.89 6.63 -4.06
C GLN A 94 7.30 7.33 -5.29
N PRO A 95 7.12 8.66 -5.24
CA PRO A 95 6.68 9.44 -6.40
C PRO A 95 7.63 9.30 -7.60
N ASP A 96 7.11 8.96 -8.77
CA ASP A 96 7.86 8.96 -10.03
C ASP A 96 7.34 10.04 -10.98
N ARG A 97 7.79 11.28 -10.75
CA ARG A 97 7.41 12.44 -11.54
C ARG A 97 7.81 12.32 -13.02
N SER A 98 8.89 11.60 -13.29
CA SER A 98 9.36 11.40 -14.67
C SER A 98 8.38 10.54 -15.46
N LEU A 99 7.94 9.43 -14.87
CA LEU A 99 6.95 8.54 -15.47
C LEU A 99 5.59 9.23 -15.59
N GLU A 100 5.14 9.92 -14.54
CA GLU A 100 3.89 10.68 -14.56
C GLU A 100 3.85 11.68 -15.72
N ASN A 101 4.89 12.50 -15.89
CA ASN A 101 4.97 13.49 -16.95
C ASN A 101 4.99 12.85 -18.34
N LEU A 102 5.79 11.80 -18.54
CA LEU A 102 5.85 11.05 -19.79
C LEU A 102 4.49 10.48 -20.20
N LEU A 103 3.74 9.94 -19.22
CA LEU A 103 2.40 9.40 -19.46
C LEU A 103 1.41 10.51 -19.85
N ARG A 104 1.46 11.66 -19.18
CA ARG A 104 0.62 12.83 -19.52
C ARG A 104 0.91 13.38 -20.92
N GLU A 105 2.17 13.52 -21.28
CA GLU A 105 2.60 13.95 -22.62
C GLU A 105 2.08 13.01 -23.73
N ARG A 106 1.93 11.73 -23.42
CA ARG A 106 1.36 10.72 -24.32
C ARG A 106 -0.16 10.60 -24.28
N GLY A 107 -0.85 11.49 -23.53
CA GLY A 107 -2.30 11.47 -23.36
C GLY A 107 -2.82 10.32 -22.50
N LYS A 108 -1.94 9.62 -21.77
CA LYS A 108 -2.29 8.47 -20.91
C LYS A 108 -2.56 8.92 -19.47
N ASN A 109 -3.50 9.85 -19.30
CA ASN A 109 -3.76 10.50 -18.01
C ASN A 109 -4.19 9.53 -16.92
N ALA A 110 -5.05 8.56 -17.22
CA ALA A 110 -5.50 7.56 -16.23
C ALA A 110 -4.33 6.75 -15.64
N TYR A 111 -3.34 6.41 -16.47
CA TYR A 111 -2.15 5.70 -15.98
C TYR A 111 -1.23 6.63 -15.17
N ALA A 112 -1.11 7.91 -15.57
CA ALA A 112 -0.36 8.90 -14.80
C ALA A 112 -0.99 9.10 -13.41
N ASP A 113 -2.32 9.16 -13.35
CA ASP A 113 -3.05 9.31 -12.09
C ASP A 113 -2.89 8.08 -11.19
N ALA A 114 -2.87 6.86 -11.76
CA ALA A 114 -2.63 5.64 -11.02
C ALA A 114 -1.20 5.59 -10.42
N VAL A 115 -0.19 6.02 -11.20
CA VAL A 115 1.20 6.13 -10.71
C VAL A 115 1.31 7.17 -9.60
N ALA A 116 0.72 8.35 -9.80
CA ALA A 116 0.70 9.42 -8.81
C ALA A 116 -0.01 9.01 -7.51
N HIS A 117 -1.11 8.24 -7.63
CA HIS A 117 -1.83 7.72 -6.47
C HIS A 117 -0.95 6.78 -5.64
N ALA A 118 -0.31 5.79 -6.28
CA ALA A 118 0.56 4.85 -5.58
C ALA A 118 1.73 5.55 -4.87
N GLY A 119 2.39 6.49 -5.56
CA GLY A 119 3.50 7.26 -5.01
C GLY A 119 3.11 8.35 -4.00
N GLY A 120 1.81 8.65 -3.87
CA GLY A 120 1.28 9.66 -2.94
C GLY A 120 0.62 9.08 -1.68
N MET A 121 0.59 7.77 -1.52
CA MET A 121 0.01 7.14 -0.33
C MET A 121 0.83 7.48 0.93
N PRO A 122 0.18 7.73 2.08
CA PRO A 122 0.86 7.99 3.35
C PRO A 122 1.44 6.69 3.93
N VAL A 123 2.61 6.31 3.43
CA VAL A 123 3.30 5.06 3.79
C VAL A 123 4.69 5.38 4.32
N ASP A 124 4.99 4.90 5.51
CA ASP A 124 6.34 4.91 6.09
C ASP A 124 6.92 3.50 6.13
N PHE A 125 8.25 3.38 6.19
CA PHE A 125 8.95 2.11 6.15
C PHE A 125 9.81 1.90 7.38
N ARG A 126 9.77 0.65 7.90
CA ARG A 126 10.69 0.16 8.93
C ARG A 126 11.32 -1.15 8.51
N TYR A 127 12.53 -1.41 8.96
CA TYR A 127 13.25 -2.62 8.58
C TYR A 127 13.27 -3.64 9.70
N GLN A 128 12.87 -4.86 9.36
CA GLN A 128 13.16 -6.04 10.16
C GLN A 128 14.42 -6.72 9.61
N TYR A 129 15.54 -6.54 10.27
CA TYR A 129 16.82 -7.11 9.84
C TYR A 129 16.92 -8.62 10.07
N GLU A 130 16.26 -9.14 11.10
CA GLU A 130 16.25 -10.54 11.44
C GLU A 130 14.82 -11.09 11.46
N PRO A 131 14.52 -12.20 10.75
CA PRO A 131 13.17 -12.75 10.63
C PRO A 131 12.74 -13.51 11.91
N LYS A 132 12.58 -12.82 13.02
CA LYS A 132 12.20 -13.40 14.33
C LYS A 132 10.67 -13.50 14.54
N GLY A 133 9.89 -13.50 13.46
CA GLY A 133 8.44 -13.65 13.50
C GLY A 133 7.67 -12.34 13.60
N LEU A 134 6.33 -12.47 13.70
CA LEU A 134 5.38 -11.34 13.64
C LEU A 134 5.59 -10.33 14.78
N GLY A 135 5.72 -10.79 16.01
CA GLY A 135 5.92 -9.90 17.16
C GLY A 135 7.18 -9.05 17.03
N HIS A 136 8.25 -9.59 16.44
CA HIS A 136 9.47 -8.83 16.18
C HIS A 136 9.26 -7.79 15.07
N ALA A 137 8.47 -8.11 14.03
CA ALA A 137 8.13 -7.15 12.99
C ALA A 137 7.37 -5.95 13.58
N ILE A 138 6.35 -6.20 14.42
CA ILE A 138 5.60 -5.14 15.09
C ILE A 138 6.53 -4.30 15.98
N ARG A 139 7.40 -4.94 16.73
CA ARG A 139 8.39 -4.24 17.57
C ARG A 139 9.34 -3.36 16.74
N SER A 140 9.67 -3.76 15.51
CA SER A 140 10.52 -2.95 14.62
C SER A 140 9.87 -1.64 14.16
N ALA A 141 8.57 -1.49 14.36
CA ALA A 141 7.82 -0.26 14.10
C ALA A 141 7.53 0.56 15.36
N ALA A 142 8.00 0.13 16.54
CA ALA A 142 7.62 0.74 17.81
C ALA A 142 8.02 2.23 17.93
N ASP A 143 9.16 2.60 17.37
CA ASP A 143 9.65 3.99 17.33
C ASP A 143 8.76 4.91 16.49
N ALA A 144 8.14 4.37 15.45
CA ALA A 144 7.23 5.13 14.58
C ALA A 144 5.82 5.29 15.15
N VAL A 145 5.45 4.47 16.13
CA VAL A 145 4.13 4.49 16.79
C VAL A 145 4.19 5.21 18.14
N ALA A 146 5.32 5.09 18.84
CA ALA A 146 5.50 5.65 20.19
C ALA A 146 5.98 7.11 20.14
N GLY A 147 6.15 7.64 18.96
CA GLY A 147 6.80 8.90 18.80
C GLY A 147 5.89 10.07 19.01
N GLU A 148 5.75 10.57 20.07
CA GLU A 148 5.86 12.03 20.15
C GLU A 148 5.51 12.42 21.55
#